data_69ad4c09ade5c2a0a1663f0dab05e583
#
_entry.id   69ad4c09ade5c2a0a1663f0dab05e583
#
_cell.length_a   1.000
_cell.length_b   1.000
_cell.length_c   1.000
_cell.angle_alpha   90.00
_cell.angle_beta   90.00
_cell.angle_gamma   90.00
#
_symmetry.space_group_name_H-M   'P 1'
#
loop_
_entity.id
_entity.type
_entity.pdbx_description
1 polymer ?
#
loop_
_entity_poly.entity_id
_entity_poly.type
_entity_poly.pdbx_seq_one_letter_code
_entity_poly.pdbx_strand_id
1 'polypeptide(L)'
;EVNDLPQPEVPFDDLSIMEAHRRTDAASYTVVNKYHPEGKEDPVYRKMQCNHCLEPACASACFVKALKKTPTGAVIYDESVCVGCRYCMIACPFNIPAYEYNKAFDPAVMKCTLCYPRLVEGKLPGCVKACPKEALVFGKRESLLTIARQKIQQFPGRYLEHIYGENEMGGTNWLYITGTAYEQIGMREDLGTTPAPKLTSSALAAVPMVVGLWPVLLGGLYYMNKRKDKAAERAKEEAVSQAVATAQAEAQANLKQAREKAEEEKQAAIKREVQKAREEAAKQQSADNDDEEA
;
A
#
# COMPACT_ATOMS: atom_id res chain seq x y z
N GLU A 1 7.58 29.08 -29.76
CA GLU A 1 6.75 30.09 -29.03
C GLU A 1 5.48 29.52 -28.36
N VAL A 2 5.08 28.30 -28.65
CA VAL A 2 3.82 27.75 -28.12
C VAL A 2 4.02 27.02 -26.81
N ASN A 3 5.17 26.43 -26.61
CA ASN A 3 5.62 25.84 -25.34
C ASN A 3 7.11 26.19 -25.24
N ASP A 4 7.57 26.55 -24.06
CA ASP A 4 9.00 26.76 -23.77
C ASP A 4 9.79 25.43 -23.82
N LEU A 5 9.46 24.57 -24.78
CA LEU A 5 10.12 23.29 -24.99
C LEU A 5 11.39 23.52 -25.80
N PRO A 6 12.48 22.83 -25.46
CA PRO A 6 13.69 22.88 -26.26
C PRO A 6 13.39 22.46 -27.68
N GLN A 7 13.96 23.17 -28.64
CA GLN A 7 13.85 22.83 -30.05
C GLN A 7 14.44 21.43 -30.28
N PRO A 8 13.85 20.61 -31.15
CA PRO A 8 14.43 19.33 -31.50
C PRO A 8 15.83 19.51 -32.10
N GLU A 9 16.76 18.66 -31.73
CA GLU A 9 18.13 18.67 -32.23
C GLU A 9 18.24 18.35 -33.73
N VAL A 10 17.17 17.78 -34.30
CA VAL A 10 17.09 17.40 -35.72
C VAL A 10 16.39 18.50 -36.53
N PRO A 11 16.91 18.89 -37.69
CA PRO A 11 16.31 19.87 -38.58
C PRO A 11 14.85 19.53 -38.92
N PHE A 12 14.00 20.56 -39.05
CA PHE A 12 12.54 20.41 -39.24
C PHE A 12 12.16 19.79 -40.59
N ASP A 13 13.07 19.78 -41.53
CA ASP A 13 12.96 19.25 -42.89
C ASP A 13 13.36 17.77 -42.99
N ASP A 14 13.98 17.23 -41.95
CA ASP A 14 14.29 15.80 -41.92
C ASP A 14 13.05 14.96 -41.56
N LEU A 15 12.35 14.50 -42.59
CA LEU A 15 11.16 13.66 -42.45
C LEU A 15 11.49 12.19 -42.10
N SER A 16 12.78 11.79 -42.14
CA SER A 16 13.19 10.42 -41.78
C SER A 16 12.80 10.03 -40.38
N ILE A 17 12.75 11.02 -39.48
CA ILE A 17 12.30 10.84 -38.10
C ILE A 17 10.85 10.30 -38.00
N MET A 18 10.02 10.46 -39.05
CA MET A 18 8.64 9.97 -39.09
C MET A 18 8.53 8.51 -39.55
N GLU A 19 9.57 7.97 -40.18
CA GLU A 19 9.61 6.56 -40.60
C GLU A 19 9.83 5.62 -39.41
N ALA A 20 10.46 6.08 -38.34
CA ALA A 20 10.61 5.35 -37.10
C ALA A 20 9.36 5.57 -36.20
N HIS A 21 8.68 4.50 -35.79
CA HIS A 21 7.59 4.60 -34.85
C HIS A 21 8.13 5.00 -33.46
N ARG A 22 7.91 6.25 -33.08
CA ARG A 22 8.35 6.83 -31.81
C ARG A 22 7.23 6.85 -30.79
N ARG A 23 7.63 6.72 -29.54
CA ARG A 23 6.77 7.04 -28.39
C ARG A 23 7.02 8.49 -27.94
N THR A 24 6.07 9.01 -27.15
CA THR A 24 6.31 10.23 -26.37
C THR A 24 7.45 10.00 -25.39
N ASP A 25 8.30 10.98 -25.22
CA ASP A 25 9.39 10.99 -24.26
C ASP A 25 9.32 12.25 -23.37
N ALA A 26 10.33 12.45 -22.50
CA ALA A 26 10.35 13.56 -21.57
C ALA A 26 10.49 14.93 -22.25
N ALA A 27 11.11 14.99 -23.43
CA ALA A 27 11.26 16.22 -24.22
C ALA A 27 10.12 16.38 -25.26
N SER A 28 9.56 15.26 -25.74
CA SER A 28 8.55 15.22 -26.80
C SER A 28 7.20 14.74 -26.28
N TYR A 29 6.36 15.66 -25.81
CA TYR A 29 5.03 15.34 -25.24
C TYR A 29 4.00 14.85 -26.27
N THR A 30 4.31 15.01 -27.54
CA THR A 30 3.50 14.59 -28.66
C THR A 30 4.38 14.23 -29.83
N VAL A 31 4.07 13.14 -30.49
CA VAL A 31 4.78 12.68 -31.71
C VAL A 31 3.77 12.37 -32.80
N VAL A 32 4.18 12.54 -34.05
CA VAL A 32 3.43 12.08 -35.21
C VAL A 32 4.19 10.95 -35.86
N ASN A 33 3.54 9.80 -35.98
CA ASN A 33 4.09 8.61 -36.62
C ASN A 33 3.39 8.39 -37.96
N LYS A 34 4.15 7.94 -38.94
CA LYS A 34 3.70 7.54 -40.25
C LYS A 34 3.52 6.02 -40.27
N TYR A 35 2.37 5.56 -40.75
CA TYR A 35 2.02 4.15 -40.86
C TYR A 35 1.69 3.83 -42.30
N HIS A 36 2.01 2.60 -42.71
CA HIS A 36 1.66 2.04 -44.02
C HIS A 36 0.70 0.87 -43.83
N PRO A 37 -0.62 1.13 -43.70
CA PRO A 37 -1.59 0.09 -43.48
C PRO A 37 -1.71 -0.84 -44.71
N GLU A 38 -1.98 -2.11 -44.47
CA GLU A 38 -2.23 -3.06 -45.58
C GLU A 38 -3.40 -2.64 -46.44
N GLY A 39 -3.23 -2.72 -47.75
CA GLY A 39 -4.27 -2.40 -48.73
C GLY A 39 -4.47 -0.90 -48.99
N LYS A 40 -3.57 -0.02 -48.53
CA LYS A 40 -3.56 1.41 -48.83
C LYS A 40 -2.24 1.83 -49.46
N GLU A 41 -2.32 2.61 -50.51
CA GLU A 41 -1.14 3.20 -51.15
C GLU A 41 -0.64 4.43 -50.36
N ASP A 42 -1.56 5.21 -49.82
CA ASP A 42 -1.24 6.42 -49.08
C ASP A 42 -0.95 6.12 -47.60
N PRO A 43 0.11 6.72 -47.03
CA PRO A 43 0.43 6.57 -45.62
C PRO A 43 -0.61 7.26 -44.72
N VAL A 44 -0.81 6.70 -43.55
CA VAL A 44 -1.68 7.26 -42.50
C VAL A 44 -0.81 7.85 -41.40
N TYR A 45 -1.09 9.09 -41.04
CA TYR A 45 -0.38 9.80 -39.98
C TYR A 45 -1.19 9.79 -38.70
N ARG A 46 -0.62 9.26 -37.62
CA ARG A 46 -1.22 9.27 -36.31
C ARG A 46 -0.44 10.16 -35.36
N LYS A 47 -1.14 11.11 -34.75
CA LYS A 47 -0.62 11.90 -33.64
C LYS A 47 -0.79 11.12 -32.34
N MET A 48 0.30 10.86 -31.62
CA MET A 48 0.31 10.21 -30.30
C MET A 48 0.57 11.25 -29.22
N GLN A 49 -0.26 11.31 -28.20
CA GLN A 49 -0.16 12.18 -27.03
C GLN A 49 -1.05 11.64 -25.90
N CYS A 50 -1.10 12.34 -24.77
CA CYS A 50 -2.02 12.00 -23.68
C CYS A 50 -3.48 12.11 -24.15
N ASN A 51 -4.28 11.09 -23.91
CA ASN A 51 -5.70 11.05 -24.28
C ASN A 51 -6.59 11.80 -23.29
N HIS A 52 -6.05 12.31 -22.17
CA HIS A 52 -6.79 13.07 -21.16
C HIS A 52 -8.10 12.38 -20.74
N CYS A 53 -8.02 11.10 -20.37
CA CYS A 53 -9.14 10.22 -20.01
C CYS A 53 -10.19 10.92 -19.13
N LEU A 54 -11.45 10.54 -19.25
CA LEU A 54 -12.52 11.05 -18.39
C LEU A 54 -12.29 10.66 -16.94
N GLU A 55 -11.95 9.39 -16.70
CA GLU A 55 -11.51 8.86 -15.40
C GLU A 55 -10.03 8.41 -15.49
N PRO A 56 -9.06 9.32 -15.31
CA PRO A 56 -7.66 9.03 -15.60
C PRO A 56 -7.05 8.08 -14.57
N ALA A 57 -6.65 6.88 -14.99
CA ALA A 57 -5.98 5.89 -14.16
C ALA A 57 -4.67 6.43 -13.53
N CYS A 58 -3.91 7.22 -14.30
CA CYS A 58 -2.67 7.85 -13.82
C CYS A 58 -2.89 8.83 -12.66
N ALA A 59 -4.02 9.54 -12.64
CA ALA A 59 -4.37 10.44 -11.54
C ALA A 59 -4.90 9.65 -10.33
N SER A 60 -5.70 8.61 -10.57
CA SER A 60 -6.20 7.72 -9.51
C SER A 60 -5.06 6.96 -8.82
N ALA A 61 -4.07 6.51 -9.59
CA ALA A 61 -2.92 5.78 -9.08
C ALA A 61 -1.89 6.66 -8.33
N CYS A 62 -1.96 7.99 -8.47
CA CYS A 62 -1.01 8.91 -7.88
C CYS A 62 -1.36 9.21 -6.42
N PHE A 63 -0.68 8.59 -5.47
CA PHE A 63 -0.94 8.75 -4.04
C PHE A 63 -0.58 10.15 -3.50
N VAL A 64 0.36 10.86 -4.14
CA VAL A 64 0.70 12.27 -3.82
C VAL A 64 -0.14 13.27 -4.61
N LYS A 65 -1.05 12.80 -5.49
CA LYS A 65 -1.91 13.65 -6.34
C LYS A 65 -1.16 14.66 -7.21
N ALA A 66 0.05 14.30 -7.66
CA ALA A 66 0.80 15.09 -8.64
C ALA A 66 0.06 15.18 -9.99
N LEU A 67 -0.75 14.19 -10.33
CA LEU A 67 -1.60 14.18 -11.52
C LEU A 67 -3.05 14.47 -11.14
N LYS A 68 -3.64 15.50 -11.77
CA LYS A 68 -5.01 15.95 -11.46
C LYS A 68 -5.82 16.16 -12.72
N LYS A 69 -7.10 15.77 -12.70
CA LYS A 69 -8.08 16.12 -13.74
C LYS A 69 -8.62 17.50 -13.46
N THR A 70 -8.62 18.38 -14.46
CA THR A 70 -9.15 19.75 -14.35
C THR A 70 -10.58 19.84 -14.89
N PRO A 71 -11.34 20.88 -14.52
CA PRO A 71 -12.67 21.14 -15.10
C PRO A 71 -12.65 21.34 -16.62
N THR A 72 -11.54 21.84 -17.18
CA THR A 72 -11.36 21.99 -18.64
C THR A 72 -11.16 20.65 -19.37
N GLY A 73 -11.10 19.54 -18.64
CA GLY A 73 -10.86 18.22 -19.21
C GLY A 73 -9.38 17.85 -19.35
N ALA A 74 -8.44 18.75 -19.06
CA ALA A 74 -7.02 18.44 -19.06
C ALA A 74 -6.66 17.58 -17.85
N VAL A 75 -5.71 16.63 -18.02
CA VAL A 75 -5.01 16.00 -16.93
C VAL A 75 -3.65 16.70 -16.82
N ILE A 76 -3.47 17.47 -15.77
CA ILE A 76 -2.25 18.23 -15.51
C ILE A 76 -1.30 17.47 -14.59
N TYR A 77 -0.05 17.89 -14.56
CA TYR A 77 1.01 17.35 -13.72
C TYR A 77 1.65 18.47 -12.91
N ASP A 78 1.84 18.21 -11.63
CA ASP A 78 2.50 19.08 -10.67
C ASP A 78 3.82 18.43 -10.25
N GLU A 79 4.91 18.97 -10.74
CA GLU A 79 6.26 18.47 -10.50
C GLU A 79 6.66 18.62 -9.02
N SER A 80 6.23 19.71 -8.38
CA SER A 80 6.65 20.07 -7.01
C SER A 80 6.30 19.04 -5.93
N VAL A 81 5.27 18.22 -6.17
CA VAL A 81 4.82 17.19 -5.21
C VAL A 81 5.14 15.76 -5.70
N CYS A 82 5.75 15.63 -6.88
CA CYS A 82 6.04 14.32 -7.47
C CYS A 82 7.24 13.66 -6.77
N VAL A 83 7.08 12.40 -6.38
CA VAL A 83 8.15 11.59 -5.76
C VAL A 83 8.83 10.63 -6.74
N GLY A 84 8.56 10.73 -8.04
CA GLY A 84 9.21 9.91 -9.07
C GLY A 84 8.92 8.41 -9.03
N CYS A 85 7.85 7.96 -8.36
CA CYS A 85 7.53 6.53 -8.20
C CYS A 85 7.15 5.80 -9.50
N ARG A 86 6.89 6.50 -10.60
CA ARG A 86 6.55 5.99 -11.95
C ARG A 86 5.28 5.15 -12.04
N TYR A 87 4.50 5.02 -10.97
CA TYR A 87 3.29 4.21 -10.98
C TYR A 87 2.25 4.70 -12.01
N CYS A 88 2.19 6.01 -12.28
CA CYS A 88 1.36 6.59 -13.33
C CYS A 88 1.70 6.11 -14.75
N MET A 89 2.96 5.68 -15.00
CA MET A 89 3.37 5.10 -16.29
C MET A 89 2.79 3.71 -16.45
N ILE A 90 2.84 2.90 -15.38
CA ILE A 90 2.32 1.52 -15.36
C ILE A 90 0.78 1.53 -15.44
N ALA A 91 0.15 2.46 -14.72
CA ALA A 91 -1.30 2.59 -14.66
C ALA A 91 -1.92 3.11 -15.97
N CYS A 92 -1.14 3.72 -16.86
CA CYS A 92 -1.66 4.30 -18.10
C CYS A 92 -1.93 3.22 -19.15
N PRO A 93 -3.20 2.96 -19.54
CA PRO A 93 -3.51 1.93 -20.53
C PRO A 93 -3.01 2.28 -21.94
N PHE A 94 -2.76 3.57 -22.20
CA PHE A 94 -2.24 4.10 -23.46
C PHE A 94 -0.72 4.27 -23.46
N ASN A 95 -0.05 3.99 -22.33
CA ASN A 95 1.40 3.98 -22.20
C ASN A 95 2.08 5.33 -22.56
N ILE A 96 1.48 6.45 -22.16
CA ILE A 96 1.87 7.80 -22.59
C ILE A 96 2.87 8.49 -21.65
N PRO A 97 2.71 8.50 -20.31
CA PRO A 97 3.63 9.22 -19.45
C PRO A 97 5.06 8.72 -19.62
N ALA A 98 6.00 9.63 -19.72
CA ALA A 98 7.41 9.36 -19.89
C ALA A 98 8.23 9.94 -18.73
N TYR A 99 9.26 9.25 -18.32
CA TYR A 99 10.11 9.63 -17.20
C TYR A 99 11.44 10.18 -17.72
N GLU A 100 11.96 11.21 -17.07
CA GLU A 100 13.24 11.83 -17.41
C GLU A 100 14.43 11.00 -16.89
N TYR A 101 14.81 9.97 -17.61
CA TYR A 101 15.92 9.11 -17.20
C TYR A 101 17.30 9.78 -17.25
N ASN A 102 17.41 10.91 -17.95
CA ASN A 102 18.66 11.67 -18.10
C ASN A 102 18.97 12.55 -16.89
N LYS A 103 17.99 12.78 -15.99
CA LYS A 103 18.19 13.54 -14.75
C LYS A 103 18.39 12.58 -13.59
N ALA A 104 19.57 12.63 -12.99
CA ALA A 104 19.90 11.79 -11.82
C ALA A 104 19.17 12.27 -10.55
N PHE A 105 19.00 13.59 -10.42
CA PHE A 105 18.31 14.23 -9.30
C PHE A 105 17.07 14.95 -9.82
N ASP A 106 15.97 14.77 -9.12
CA ASP A 106 14.67 15.40 -9.39
C ASP A 106 14.13 15.13 -10.82
N PRO A 107 13.99 13.86 -11.22
CA PRO A 107 13.43 13.49 -12.52
C PRO A 107 11.92 13.66 -12.55
N ALA A 108 11.38 14.33 -13.57
CA ALA A 108 9.94 14.54 -13.73
C ALA A 108 9.28 13.46 -14.59
N VAL A 109 7.95 13.33 -14.47
CA VAL A 109 7.12 12.51 -15.35
C VAL A 109 6.40 13.40 -16.34
N MET A 110 6.82 13.35 -17.58
CA MET A 110 6.38 14.28 -18.63
C MET A 110 5.26 13.66 -19.48
N LYS A 111 4.32 14.48 -19.89
CA LYS A 111 3.24 14.15 -20.85
C LYS A 111 2.57 15.40 -21.37
N CYS A 112 1.79 15.28 -22.43
CA CYS A 112 0.95 16.38 -22.92
C CYS A 112 0.04 16.93 -21.79
N THR A 113 -0.01 18.26 -21.65
CA THR A 113 -0.81 18.99 -20.67
C THR A 113 -2.13 19.51 -21.23
N LEU A 114 -2.46 19.21 -22.51
CA LEU A 114 -3.54 19.83 -23.30
C LEU A 114 -3.36 21.35 -23.41
N CYS A 115 -2.12 21.85 -23.32
CA CYS A 115 -1.82 23.28 -23.26
C CYS A 115 -2.68 24.03 -22.21
N TYR A 116 -2.80 23.47 -21.00
CA TYR A 116 -3.70 23.94 -19.94
C TYR A 116 -3.61 25.46 -19.68
N PRO A 117 -2.42 26.09 -19.60
CA PRO A 117 -2.34 27.56 -19.44
C PRO A 117 -3.08 28.33 -20.55
N ARG A 118 -2.95 27.86 -21.79
CA ARG A 118 -3.68 28.45 -22.94
C ARG A 118 -5.18 28.27 -22.85
N LEU A 119 -5.63 27.09 -22.37
CA LEU A 119 -7.06 26.81 -22.20
C LEU A 119 -7.71 27.73 -21.13
N VAL A 120 -6.99 28.00 -20.06
CA VAL A 120 -7.44 28.93 -19.00
C VAL A 120 -7.61 30.34 -19.55
N GLU A 121 -6.77 30.74 -20.50
CA GLU A 121 -6.88 32.03 -21.21
C GLU A 121 -7.92 32.00 -22.38
N GLY A 122 -8.66 30.90 -22.56
CA GLY A 122 -9.62 30.77 -23.67
C GLY A 122 -8.97 30.56 -25.06
N LYS A 123 -7.68 30.26 -25.11
CA LYS A 123 -6.92 30.03 -26.35
C LYS A 123 -6.94 28.56 -26.76
N LEU A 124 -6.85 28.30 -28.06
CA LEU A 124 -6.74 26.95 -28.61
C LEU A 124 -5.43 26.27 -28.18
N PRO A 125 -5.43 24.94 -28.04
CA PRO A 125 -4.18 24.18 -27.90
C PRO A 125 -3.20 24.44 -29.04
N GLY A 126 -1.91 24.47 -28.74
CA GLY A 126 -0.89 24.80 -29.73
C GLY A 126 -0.89 23.89 -30.96
N CYS A 127 -1.04 22.58 -30.76
CA CYS A 127 -1.12 21.61 -31.85
C CYS A 127 -2.33 21.83 -32.80
N VAL A 128 -3.45 22.29 -32.25
CA VAL A 128 -4.63 22.62 -33.05
C VAL A 128 -4.37 23.90 -33.87
N LYS A 129 -3.84 24.95 -33.23
CA LYS A 129 -3.50 26.19 -33.89
C LYS A 129 -2.45 26.02 -34.98
N ALA A 130 -1.47 25.13 -34.78
CA ALA A 130 -0.37 24.92 -35.71
C ALA A 130 -0.67 23.97 -36.86
N CYS A 131 -1.81 23.28 -36.88
CA CYS A 131 -2.12 22.29 -37.90
C CYS A 131 -2.60 22.94 -39.21
N PRO A 132 -1.80 22.95 -40.29
CA PRO A 132 -2.14 23.63 -41.53
C PRO A 132 -3.26 22.92 -42.33
N LYS A 133 -3.47 21.63 -42.04
CA LYS A 133 -4.54 20.80 -42.68
C LYS A 133 -5.81 20.74 -41.88
N GLU A 134 -5.90 21.48 -40.75
CA GLU A 134 -7.03 21.45 -39.82
C GLU A 134 -7.49 20.02 -39.43
N ALA A 135 -6.53 19.09 -39.39
CA ALA A 135 -6.82 17.71 -39.02
C ALA A 135 -7.19 17.54 -37.54
N LEU A 136 -6.91 18.58 -36.73
CA LEU A 136 -7.16 18.63 -35.30
C LEU A 136 -8.24 19.66 -35.00
N VAL A 137 -9.32 19.21 -34.38
CA VAL A 137 -10.46 20.07 -33.99
C VAL A 137 -10.56 20.11 -32.49
N PHE A 138 -10.80 21.26 -31.89
CA PHE A 138 -10.97 21.46 -30.48
C PHE A 138 -12.35 21.99 -30.13
N GLY A 139 -12.99 21.44 -29.10
CA GLY A 139 -14.32 21.84 -28.65
C GLY A 139 -14.84 21.01 -27.49
N LYS A 140 -16.10 21.20 -27.15
CA LYS A 140 -16.77 20.36 -26.15
C LYS A 140 -16.87 18.92 -26.68
N ARG A 141 -16.58 17.96 -25.83
CA ARG A 141 -16.53 16.52 -26.20
C ARG A 141 -17.81 16.05 -26.90
N GLU A 142 -18.98 16.41 -26.38
CA GLU A 142 -20.27 16.01 -26.97
C GLU A 142 -20.46 16.58 -28.38
N SER A 143 -20.08 17.84 -28.58
CA SER A 143 -20.11 18.45 -29.90
C SER A 143 -19.15 17.79 -30.87
N LEU A 144 -17.94 17.41 -30.40
CA LEU A 144 -16.97 16.72 -31.23
C LEU A 144 -17.43 15.31 -31.61
N LEU A 145 -18.09 14.58 -30.70
CA LEU A 145 -18.71 13.28 -31.03
C LEU A 145 -19.79 13.43 -32.09
N THR A 146 -20.62 14.45 -31.99
CA THR A 146 -21.64 14.74 -33.00
C THR A 146 -21.01 15.05 -34.39
N ILE A 147 -19.97 15.90 -34.41
CA ILE A 147 -19.21 16.22 -35.63
C ILE A 147 -18.55 14.94 -36.21
N ALA A 148 -17.97 14.10 -35.37
CA ALA A 148 -17.34 12.87 -35.81
C ALA A 148 -18.35 11.92 -36.47
N ARG A 149 -19.52 11.71 -35.83
CA ARG A 149 -20.62 10.91 -36.44
C ARG A 149 -21.13 11.49 -37.75
N GLN A 150 -21.31 12.82 -37.82
CA GLN A 150 -21.70 13.49 -39.06
C GLN A 150 -20.67 13.26 -40.17
N LYS A 151 -19.36 13.39 -39.88
CA LYS A 151 -18.30 13.13 -40.87
C LYS A 151 -18.31 11.67 -41.35
N ILE A 152 -18.53 10.72 -40.47
CA ILE A 152 -18.62 9.28 -40.83
C ILE A 152 -19.82 9.09 -41.78
N GLN A 153 -20.98 9.69 -41.47
CA GLN A 153 -22.19 9.58 -42.30
C GLN A 153 -22.04 10.28 -43.65
N GLN A 154 -21.38 11.47 -43.70
CA GLN A 154 -21.17 12.22 -44.92
C GLN A 154 -20.21 11.55 -45.90
N PHE A 155 -19.29 10.75 -45.41
CA PHE A 155 -18.27 10.08 -46.22
C PHE A 155 -18.26 8.57 -45.97
N PRO A 156 -19.31 7.85 -46.43
CA PRO A 156 -19.41 6.41 -46.26
C PRO A 156 -18.19 5.69 -46.87
N GLY A 157 -17.63 4.72 -46.14
CA GLY A 157 -16.45 3.96 -46.58
C GLY A 157 -15.10 4.69 -46.43
N ARG A 158 -15.10 5.99 -46.11
CA ARG A 158 -13.86 6.73 -45.82
C ARG A 158 -13.37 6.54 -44.37
N TYR A 159 -14.29 6.41 -43.43
CA TYR A 159 -14.03 6.25 -42.00
C TYR A 159 -14.67 4.99 -41.48
N LEU A 160 -14.05 4.39 -40.46
CA LEU A 160 -14.68 3.35 -39.66
C LEU A 160 -15.86 3.96 -38.87
N GLU A 161 -16.88 3.16 -38.61
CA GLU A 161 -18.03 3.62 -37.80
C GLU A 161 -17.64 3.84 -36.32
N HIS A 162 -16.56 3.22 -35.87
CA HIS A 162 -16.04 3.31 -34.51
C HIS A 162 -15.27 4.63 -34.31
N ILE A 163 -15.65 5.40 -33.28
CA ILE A 163 -14.91 6.60 -32.82
C ILE A 163 -14.05 6.18 -31.63
N TYR A 164 -12.75 6.08 -31.85
CA TYR A 164 -11.82 5.70 -30.78
C TYR A 164 -11.70 6.82 -29.73
N GLY A 165 -11.77 6.46 -28.46
CA GLY A 165 -11.81 7.40 -27.33
C GLY A 165 -13.23 7.72 -26.86
N GLU A 166 -14.26 7.25 -27.57
CA GLU A 166 -15.65 7.40 -27.13
C GLU A 166 -15.91 6.56 -25.86
N ASN A 167 -15.54 5.29 -25.87
CA ASN A 167 -15.83 4.33 -24.80
C ASN A 167 -14.60 3.69 -24.17
N GLU A 168 -13.45 3.69 -24.85
CA GLU A 168 -12.25 3.02 -24.40
C GLU A 168 -11.84 3.52 -23.00
N MET A 169 -11.68 2.56 -22.05
CA MET A 169 -11.36 2.85 -20.66
C MET A 169 -12.30 3.88 -20.00
N GLY A 170 -13.61 3.85 -20.38
CA GLY A 170 -14.61 4.80 -19.89
C GLY A 170 -14.63 6.13 -20.63
N GLY A 171 -13.91 6.22 -21.74
CA GLY A 171 -13.84 7.39 -22.60
C GLY A 171 -12.66 8.31 -22.33
N THR A 172 -12.31 9.06 -23.37
CA THR A 172 -11.19 10.01 -23.36
C THR A 172 -11.63 11.39 -23.92
N ASN A 173 -10.84 12.42 -23.64
CA ASN A 173 -11.03 13.75 -24.22
C ASN A 173 -10.28 13.94 -25.54
N TRP A 174 -9.59 12.92 -26.01
CA TRP A 174 -9.00 12.88 -27.33
C TRP A 174 -9.69 11.79 -28.14
N LEU A 175 -10.33 12.17 -29.23
CA LEU A 175 -11.12 11.29 -30.08
C LEU A 175 -10.43 11.13 -31.43
N TYR A 176 -10.51 9.93 -31.99
CA TYR A 176 -9.97 9.65 -33.33
C TYR A 176 -11.04 9.07 -34.22
N ILE A 177 -11.04 9.49 -35.49
CA ILE A 177 -11.72 8.86 -36.60
C ILE A 177 -10.68 8.52 -37.67
N THR A 178 -10.74 7.34 -38.22
CA THR A 178 -9.81 6.85 -39.24
C THR A 178 -10.52 5.93 -40.22
N GLY A 179 -9.99 5.82 -41.43
CA GLY A 179 -10.48 4.86 -42.43
C GLY A 179 -9.64 3.56 -42.46
N THR A 180 -8.89 3.26 -41.41
CA THR A 180 -8.00 2.11 -41.28
C THR A 180 -8.21 1.49 -39.92
N ALA A 181 -8.10 0.17 -39.79
CA ALA A 181 -8.18 -0.51 -38.49
C ALA A 181 -7.21 0.16 -37.50
N TYR A 182 -7.69 0.42 -36.30
CA TYR A 182 -6.91 1.13 -35.28
C TYR A 182 -5.63 0.40 -34.89
N GLU A 183 -5.65 -0.93 -34.91
CA GLU A 183 -4.47 -1.76 -34.64
C GLU A 183 -3.35 -1.52 -35.66
N GLN A 184 -3.68 -1.33 -36.94
CA GLN A 184 -2.70 -1.07 -38.02
C GLN A 184 -1.97 0.27 -37.86
N ILE A 185 -2.54 1.17 -37.10
CA ILE A 185 -1.91 2.44 -36.74
C ILE A 185 -1.42 2.46 -35.28
N GLY A 186 -1.23 1.28 -34.68
CA GLY A 186 -0.65 1.08 -33.35
C GLY A 186 -1.55 1.52 -32.20
N MET A 187 -2.87 1.52 -32.39
CA MET A 187 -3.84 1.78 -31.32
C MET A 187 -4.41 0.47 -30.79
N ARG A 188 -4.56 0.37 -29.49
CA ARG A 188 -5.07 -0.83 -28.82
C ARG A 188 -6.59 -0.80 -28.80
N GLU A 189 -7.25 -1.86 -29.27
CA GLU A 189 -8.71 -2.02 -29.23
C GLU A 189 -9.15 -2.98 -28.09
N ASP A 190 -8.19 -3.66 -27.43
CA ASP A 190 -8.42 -4.62 -26.34
C ASP A 190 -8.62 -3.98 -24.94
N LEU A 191 -8.79 -2.66 -24.86
CA LEU A 191 -8.80 -1.92 -23.59
C LEU A 191 -10.12 -2.02 -22.81
N GLY A 192 -11.21 -2.48 -23.43
CA GLY A 192 -12.54 -2.49 -22.81
C GLY A 192 -13.13 -1.08 -22.56
N THR A 193 -14.35 -1.06 -22.05
CA THR A 193 -15.11 0.19 -21.83
C THR A 193 -15.14 0.65 -20.39
N THR A 194 -14.73 -0.21 -19.45
CA THR A 194 -14.72 0.12 -18.01
C THR A 194 -13.49 0.93 -17.65
N PRO A 195 -13.61 2.07 -16.98
CA PRO A 195 -12.45 2.83 -16.50
C PRO A 195 -11.57 2.02 -15.57
N ALA A 196 -10.25 2.06 -15.76
CA ALA A 196 -9.31 1.32 -14.92
C ALA A 196 -9.47 1.57 -13.41
N PRO A 197 -9.76 2.80 -12.92
CA PRO A 197 -10.01 3.05 -11.50
C PRO A 197 -11.20 2.26 -10.93
N LYS A 198 -12.23 1.98 -11.75
CA LYS A 198 -13.40 1.18 -11.32
C LYS A 198 -13.08 -0.29 -11.14
N LEU A 199 -12.13 -0.83 -11.91
CA LEU A 199 -11.71 -2.22 -11.79
C LEU A 199 -11.04 -2.55 -10.44
N THR A 200 -10.43 -1.57 -9.80
CA THR A 200 -9.74 -1.72 -8.51
C THR A 200 -10.52 -1.15 -7.33
N SER A 201 -11.65 -0.47 -7.56
CA SER A 201 -12.39 0.27 -6.53
C SER A 201 -12.89 -0.63 -5.39
N SER A 202 -13.37 -1.84 -5.69
CA SER A 202 -13.86 -2.79 -4.67
C SER A 202 -12.72 -3.29 -3.78
N ALA A 203 -11.58 -3.63 -4.35
CA ALA A 203 -10.41 -4.05 -3.59
C ALA A 203 -9.88 -2.91 -2.69
N LEU A 204 -9.81 -1.69 -3.23
CA LEU A 204 -9.38 -0.51 -2.46
C LEU A 204 -10.37 -0.15 -1.35
N ALA A 205 -11.67 -0.35 -1.55
CA ALA A 205 -12.68 -0.13 -0.51
C ALA A 205 -12.56 -1.10 0.67
N ALA A 206 -12.01 -2.30 0.45
CA ALA A 206 -11.78 -3.28 1.52
C ALA A 206 -10.58 -2.89 2.43
N VAL A 207 -9.62 -2.12 1.93
CA VAL A 207 -8.41 -1.76 2.69
C VAL A 207 -8.70 -1.04 4.01
N PRO A 208 -9.55 0.02 4.09
CA PRO A 208 -9.87 0.68 5.35
C PRO A 208 -10.52 -0.27 6.36
N MET A 209 -11.36 -1.19 5.88
CA MET A 209 -12.02 -2.19 6.73
C MET A 209 -10.97 -3.12 7.36
N VAL A 210 -10.07 -3.66 6.56
CA VAL A 210 -9.00 -4.56 7.04
C VAL A 210 -8.07 -3.82 8.00
N VAL A 211 -7.62 -2.62 7.65
CA VAL A 211 -6.73 -1.81 8.50
C VAL A 211 -7.42 -1.42 9.82
N GLY A 212 -8.73 -1.16 9.82
CA GLY A 212 -9.48 -0.85 11.04
C GLY A 212 -9.76 -2.07 11.93
N LEU A 213 -10.09 -3.22 11.33
CA LEU A 213 -10.44 -4.45 12.09
C LEU A 213 -9.23 -5.10 12.77
N TRP A 214 -8.07 -5.12 12.12
CA TRP A 214 -6.87 -5.76 12.67
C TRP A 214 -6.42 -5.21 14.03
N PRO A 215 -6.30 -3.90 14.26
CA PRO A 215 -5.97 -3.36 15.58
C PRO A 215 -6.98 -3.73 16.66
N VAL A 216 -8.27 -3.76 16.33
CA VAL A 216 -9.33 -4.14 17.28
C VAL A 216 -9.21 -5.62 17.66
N LEU A 217 -9.03 -6.49 16.66
CA LEU A 217 -8.85 -7.93 16.89
C LEU A 217 -7.59 -8.22 17.69
N LEU A 218 -6.45 -7.65 17.28
CA LEU A 218 -5.18 -7.86 17.98
C LEU A 218 -5.19 -7.25 19.39
N GLY A 219 -5.79 -6.09 19.55
CA GLY A 219 -5.99 -5.46 20.86
C GLY A 219 -6.88 -6.30 21.79
N GLY A 220 -7.94 -6.88 21.25
CA GLY A 220 -8.83 -7.81 21.96
C GLY A 220 -8.07 -9.07 22.41
N LEU A 221 -7.33 -9.71 21.52
CA LEU A 221 -6.51 -10.88 21.83
C LEU A 221 -5.41 -10.56 22.87
N TYR A 222 -4.74 -9.43 22.72
CA TYR A 222 -3.76 -8.97 23.71
C TYR A 222 -4.38 -8.78 25.09
N TYR A 223 -5.55 -8.13 25.16
CA TYR A 223 -6.26 -7.92 26.42
C TYR A 223 -6.70 -9.23 27.07
N MET A 224 -7.19 -10.19 26.28
CA MET A 224 -7.55 -11.53 26.78
C MET A 224 -6.34 -12.28 27.31
N ASN A 225 -5.20 -12.26 26.63
CA ASN A 225 -3.98 -12.90 27.10
C ASN A 225 -3.47 -12.25 28.38
N LYS A 226 -3.44 -10.93 28.44
CA LYS A 226 -3.06 -10.18 29.66
C LYS A 226 -3.97 -10.50 30.87
N ARG A 227 -5.26 -10.73 30.65
CA ARG A 227 -6.16 -11.20 31.72
C ARG A 227 -5.85 -12.62 32.17
N LYS A 228 -5.53 -13.54 31.25
CA LYS A 228 -5.12 -14.91 31.58
C LYS A 228 -3.80 -14.91 32.36
N ASP A 229 -2.83 -14.12 31.96
CA ASP A 229 -1.53 -14.01 32.65
C ASP A 229 -1.71 -13.52 34.08
N LYS A 230 -2.51 -12.47 34.30
CA LYS A 230 -2.82 -11.97 35.64
C LYS A 230 -3.58 -12.98 36.49
N ALA A 231 -4.48 -13.75 35.90
CA ALA A 231 -5.19 -14.83 36.64
C ALA A 231 -4.24 -15.96 37.02
N ALA A 232 -3.34 -16.36 36.11
CA ALA A 232 -2.32 -17.38 36.39
C ALA A 232 -1.31 -16.91 37.45
N GLU A 233 -0.93 -15.63 37.44
CA GLU A 233 -0.03 -15.06 38.44
C GLU A 233 -0.66 -15.06 39.85
N ARG A 234 -1.95 -14.65 39.96
CA ARG A 234 -2.71 -14.74 41.23
C ARG A 234 -2.84 -16.18 41.73
N ALA A 235 -3.20 -17.11 40.84
CA ALA A 235 -3.30 -18.53 41.21
C ALA A 235 -1.95 -19.07 41.69
N LYS A 236 -0.86 -18.66 41.09
CA LYS A 236 0.50 -19.03 41.53
C LYS A 236 0.85 -18.44 42.90
N GLU A 237 0.54 -17.17 43.14
CA GLU A 237 0.74 -16.51 44.44
C GLU A 237 -0.07 -17.20 45.55
N GLU A 238 -1.35 -17.52 45.27
CA GLU A 238 -2.21 -18.25 46.20
C GLU A 238 -1.67 -19.65 46.51
N ALA A 239 -1.21 -20.39 45.49
CA ALA A 239 -0.61 -21.72 45.66
C ALA A 239 0.68 -21.67 46.47
N VAL A 240 1.54 -20.69 46.22
CA VAL A 240 2.77 -20.46 46.98
C VAL A 240 2.43 -20.10 48.44
N SER A 241 1.48 -19.21 48.68
CA SER A 241 1.04 -18.85 50.04
C SER A 241 0.47 -20.03 50.80
N GLN A 242 -0.35 -20.89 50.17
CA GLN A 242 -0.85 -22.11 50.79
C GLN A 242 0.24 -23.11 51.09
N ALA A 243 1.20 -23.31 50.17
CA ALA A 243 2.32 -24.21 50.39
C ALA A 243 3.22 -23.72 51.53
N VAL A 244 3.46 -22.43 51.65
CA VAL A 244 4.24 -21.87 52.76
C VAL A 244 3.51 -22.02 54.09
N ALA A 245 2.20 -21.80 54.12
CA ALA A 245 1.40 -21.95 55.33
C ALA A 245 1.35 -23.44 55.80
N THR A 246 1.22 -24.39 54.88
CA THR A 246 1.27 -25.85 55.22
C THR A 246 2.63 -26.28 55.72
N ALA A 247 3.71 -25.82 55.05
CA ALA A 247 5.08 -26.14 55.50
C ALA A 247 5.40 -25.53 56.87
N GLN A 248 4.90 -24.32 57.16
CA GLN A 248 5.06 -23.69 58.47
C GLN A 248 4.28 -24.46 59.57
N ALA A 249 3.06 -24.89 59.28
CA ALA A 249 2.26 -25.67 60.20
C ALA A 249 2.90 -27.03 60.50
N GLU A 250 3.43 -27.73 59.48
CA GLU A 250 4.15 -28.98 59.67
C GLU A 250 5.45 -28.78 60.48
N ALA A 251 6.22 -27.75 60.20
CA ALA A 251 7.42 -27.41 60.92
C ALA A 251 7.13 -27.08 62.38
N GLN A 252 6.05 -26.36 62.70
CA GLN A 252 5.60 -26.07 64.05
C GLN A 252 5.15 -27.36 64.80
N ALA A 253 4.41 -28.26 64.13
CA ALA A 253 3.99 -29.53 64.68
C ALA A 253 5.22 -30.41 65.01
N ASN A 254 6.17 -30.52 64.07
CA ASN A 254 7.39 -31.29 64.30
C ASN A 254 8.25 -30.68 65.41
N LEU A 255 8.32 -29.38 65.51
CA LEU A 255 9.05 -28.71 66.59
C LEU A 255 8.40 -28.91 67.96
N LYS A 256 7.05 -28.93 68.01
CA LYS A 256 6.32 -29.25 69.25
C LYS A 256 6.56 -30.68 69.65
N GLN A 257 6.45 -31.66 68.75
CA GLN A 257 6.77 -33.07 69.05
C GLN A 257 8.18 -33.29 69.50
N ALA A 258 9.17 -32.61 68.86
CA ALA A 258 10.55 -32.71 69.27
C ALA A 258 10.81 -32.16 70.69
N ARG A 259 10.12 -31.05 71.05
CA ARG A 259 10.17 -30.47 72.40
C ARG A 259 9.50 -31.38 73.44
N GLU A 260 8.36 -31.99 73.16
CA GLU A 260 7.71 -32.96 74.05
C GLU A 260 8.57 -34.16 74.30
N LYS A 261 9.17 -34.73 73.22
CA LYS A 261 10.09 -35.85 73.36
C LYS A 261 11.37 -35.49 74.16
N ALA A 262 11.98 -34.37 73.97
CA ALA A 262 13.13 -33.88 74.69
C ALA A 262 12.79 -33.63 76.16
N GLU A 263 11.60 -33.17 76.52
CA GLU A 263 11.10 -32.97 77.88
C GLU A 263 10.87 -34.32 78.57
N GLU A 264 10.25 -35.30 77.88
CA GLU A 264 10.09 -36.67 78.37
C GLU A 264 11.43 -37.35 78.63
N GLU A 265 12.41 -37.29 77.71
CA GLU A 265 13.74 -37.80 77.85
C GLU A 265 14.48 -37.16 79.05
N LYS A 266 14.34 -35.83 79.19
CA LYS A 266 14.92 -35.09 80.31
C LYS A 266 14.33 -35.54 81.65
N GLN A 267 12.99 -35.65 81.71
CA GLN A 267 12.34 -36.17 82.91
C GLN A 267 12.71 -37.63 83.22
N ALA A 268 12.86 -38.51 82.22
CA ALA A 268 13.29 -39.85 82.38
C ALA A 268 14.77 -39.94 82.88
N ALA A 269 15.64 -39.07 82.35
CA ALA A 269 17.03 -38.95 82.84
C ALA A 269 17.10 -38.47 84.29
N ILE A 270 16.31 -37.42 84.63
CA ILE A 270 16.23 -36.93 86.01
C ILE A 270 15.75 -38.06 86.99
N LYS A 271 14.70 -38.79 86.60
CA LYS A 271 14.22 -39.94 87.44
C LYS A 271 15.30 -40.99 87.62
N ARG A 272 16.03 -41.35 86.56
CA ARG A 272 17.17 -42.32 86.69
C ARG A 272 18.29 -41.88 87.61
N GLU A 273 18.67 -40.58 87.51
CA GLU A 273 19.69 -40.00 88.38
C GLU A 273 19.26 -39.91 89.86
N VAL A 274 17.98 -39.47 90.06
CA VAL A 274 17.41 -39.50 91.43
C VAL A 274 17.27 -40.88 92.00
N GLN A 275 16.96 -41.90 91.18
CA GLN A 275 16.91 -43.30 91.63
C GLN A 275 18.28 -43.80 91.98
N LYS A 276 19.31 -43.59 91.17
CA LYS A 276 20.72 -43.90 91.49
C LYS A 276 21.20 -43.22 92.77
N ALA A 277 20.94 -41.92 92.96
CA ALA A 277 21.32 -41.23 94.15
C ALA A 277 20.64 -41.80 95.42
N ARG A 278 19.34 -42.23 95.28
CA ARG A 278 18.65 -42.95 96.39
C ARG A 278 19.26 -44.31 96.71
N GLU A 279 19.64 -45.12 95.68
CA GLU A 279 20.27 -46.37 95.85
C GLU A 279 21.70 -46.21 96.46
N GLU A 280 22.42 -45.19 96.03
CA GLU A 280 23.74 -44.87 96.63
C GLU A 280 23.63 -44.42 98.12
N ALA A 281 22.58 -43.54 98.39
CA ALA A 281 22.31 -43.12 99.76
C ALA A 281 21.85 -44.29 100.68
N ALA A 282 21.06 -45.22 100.11
CA ALA A 282 20.65 -46.40 100.84
C ALA A 282 21.84 -47.36 101.15
N LYS A 283 22.77 -47.48 100.17
CA LYS A 283 24.02 -48.25 100.42
C LYS A 283 24.93 -47.62 101.45
N GLN A 284 25.03 -46.26 101.48
CA GLN A 284 25.79 -45.55 102.51
C GLN A 284 25.16 -45.71 103.89
N GLN A 285 23.79 -45.62 104.02
CA GLN A 285 23.10 -45.85 105.25
C GLN A 285 23.23 -47.30 105.79
N SER A 286 23.35 -48.33 104.91
CA SER A 286 23.57 -49.72 105.32
C SER A 286 25.06 -49.94 105.76
N ALA A 287 25.99 -49.19 105.15
CA ALA A 287 27.42 -49.28 105.57
C ALA A 287 27.66 -48.57 106.92
N ASP A 288 26.95 -47.43 107.15
CA ASP A 288 27.06 -46.69 108.42
C ASP A 288 26.41 -47.48 109.63
N ASN A 289 25.41 -48.35 109.37
CA ASN A 289 24.79 -49.17 110.39
C ASN A 289 25.60 -50.42 110.73
N ASP A 290 26.47 -50.95 109.81
CA ASP A 290 27.37 -52.08 110.08
C ASP A 290 28.65 -51.67 110.91
N ASP A 291 28.97 -50.35 110.93
CA ASP A 291 30.08 -49.82 111.73
C ASP A 291 29.66 -49.48 113.17
N GLU A 292 28.34 -49.42 113.54
CA GLU A 292 27.89 -49.16 114.89
C GLU A 292 27.67 -50.49 115.74
N GLU A 293 27.74 -51.69 115.13
CA GLU A 293 27.58 -52.96 115.84
C GLU A 293 28.89 -53.80 115.96
N ALA A 294 30.08 -53.16 115.77
CA ALA A 294 31.35 -53.85 115.98
C ALA A 294 32.15 -53.41 117.22
#